data_66a23fd09d4d8d653f07d8f4ac49410e
#
_entry.id   66a23fd09d4d8d653f07d8f4ac49410e
#
_cell.length_a   1.000
_cell.length_b   1.000
_cell.length_c   1.000
_cell.angle_alpha   90.00
_cell.angle_beta   90.00
_cell.angle_gamma   90.00
#
_symmetry.space_group_name_H-M   'P 1'
#
loop_
_entity.id
_entity.type
_entity.pdbx_description
1 polymer ?
#
loop_
_entity_poly.entity_id
_entity_poly.type
_entity_poly.pdbx_seq_one_letter_code
_entity_poly.pdbx_strand_id
1 'polypeptide(L)'
;MITVRKYTAADLPDMIRIWNQVVEDGIAFPQEDFLDAASGADFFAAQSYNGVAALENGKVCGLYILHPNNVGRCGHICNASYAVDRDMRGLHIGEKLVTDCLAQAKKLGFGVMQFNAVVATNTHARHLYERLGFTQLGVIPKGFRMKDGHYEDICPYYHEL
;
A
#
# COMPACT_ATOMS: atom_id res chain seq x y z
N MET A 1 18.93 9.27 -7.09
CA MET A 1 17.73 9.89 -6.46
C MET A 1 16.52 9.02 -6.76
N ILE A 2 15.58 8.92 -5.82
CA ILE A 2 14.35 8.14 -5.99
C ILE A 2 13.20 9.13 -6.19
N THR A 3 12.44 8.96 -7.27
CA THR A 3 11.26 9.78 -7.55
C THR A 3 10.00 8.92 -7.55
N VAL A 4 8.88 9.50 -7.11
CA VAL A 4 7.57 8.85 -7.16
C VAL A 4 6.77 9.46 -8.31
N ARG A 5 6.21 8.60 -9.15
CA ARG A 5 5.43 9.00 -10.33
C ARG A 5 4.31 8.00 -10.61
N LYS A 6 3.37 8.37 -11.47
CA LYS A 6 2.37 7.43 -11.97
C LYS A 6 3.04 6.27 -12.72
N TYR A 7 2.50 5.06 -12.56
CA TYR A 7 3.01 3.89 -13.26
C TYR A 7 2.73 3.97 -14.78
N THR A 8 3.52 3.22 -15.51
CA THR A 8 3.28 2.94 -16.94
C THR A 8 3.29 1.43 -17.16
N ALA A 9 2.86 0.97 -18.33
CA ALA A 9 2.89 -0.46 -18.66
C ALA A 9 4.28 -1.08 -18.55
N ALA A 10 5.33 -0.30 -18.81
CA ALA A 10 6.71 -0.76 -18.70
C ALA A 10 7.12 -1.11 -17.26
N ASP A 11 6.42 -0.56 -16.26
CA ASP A 11 6.70 -0.81 -14.85
C ASP A 11 6.10 -2.12 -14.32
N LEU A 12 5.12 -2.70 -15.04
CA LEU A 12 4.34 -3.84 -14.56
C LEU A 12 5.20 -5.04 -14.11
N PRO A 13 6.26 -5.45 -14.83
CA PRO A 13 7.07 -6.58 -14.36
C PRO A 13 7.66 -6.36 -12.97
N ASP A 14 8.22 -5.19 -12.69
CA ASP A 14 8.76 -4.84 -11.38
C ASP A 14 7.65 -4.71 -10.32
N MET A 15 6.52 -4.10 -10.67
CA MET A 15 5.38 -3.95 -9.76
C MET A 15 4.86 -5.31 -9.31
N ILE A 16 4.69 -6.25 -10.24
CA ILE A 16 4.22 -7.60 -9.95
C ILE A 16 5.24 -8.33 -9.07
N ARG A 17 6.50 -8.23 -9.39
CA ARG A 17 7.58 -8.84 -8.60
C ARG A 17 7.57 -8.34 -7.16
N ILE A 18 7.50 -7.04 -6.96
CA ILE A 18 7.52 -6.41 -5.62
C ILE A 18 6.24 -6.74 -4.85
N TRP A 19 5.08 -6.67 -5.51
CA TRP A 19 3.81 -7.05 -4.90
C TRP A 19 3.84 -8.49 -4.38
N ASN A 20 4.34 -9.41 -5.21
CA ASN A 20 4.43 -10.83 -4.87
C ASN A 20 5.41 -11.11 -3.73
N GLN A 21 6.45 -10.30 -3.55
CA GLN A 21 7.34 -10.41 -2.38
C GLN A 21 6.56 -10.21 -1.08
N VAL A 22 5.67 -9.22 -1.03
CA VAL A 22 4.87 -8.93 0.16
C VAL A 22 3.82 -10.01 0.40
N VAL A 23 3.20 -10.52 -0.67
CA VAL A 23 2.28 -11.67 -0.58
C VAL A 23 3.00 -12.91 -0.05
N GLU A 24 4.21 -13.19 -0.56
CA GLU A 24 5.03 -14.32 -0.12
C GLU A 24 5.41 -14.21 1.37
N ASP A 25 5.75 -13.02 1.84
CA ASP A 25 6.10 -12.79 3.24
C ASP A 25 4.93 -13.11 4.18
N GLY A 26 3.69 -12.84 3.75
CA GLY A 26 2.48 -13.24 4.47
C GLY A 26 2.30 -12.59 5.85
N ILE A 27 2.79 -11.36 6.02
CA ILE A 27 2.79 -10.64 7.30
C ILE A 27 2.18 -9.24 7.23
N ALA A 28 1.78 -8.77 6.05
CA ALA A 28 1.29 -7.40 5.86
C ALA A 28 0.06 -7.31 4.96
N PHE A 29 0.04 -8.00 3.82
CA PHE A 29 -1.09 -7.97 2.89
C PHE A 29 -2.08 -9.10 3.19
N PRO A 30 -3.41 -8.83 3.11
CA PRO A 30 -4.42 -9.87 3.27
C PRO A 30 -4.47 -10.84 2.08
N GLN A 31 -3.95 -10.46 0.91
CA GLN A 31 -3.95 -11.31 -0.28
C GLN A 31 -3.01 -12.51 -0.10
N GLU A 32 -3.46 -13.68 -0.55
CA GLU A 32 -2.70 -14.94 -0.50
C GLU A 32 -2.22 -15.39 -1.89
N ASP A 33 -2.86 -14.91 -2.96
CA ASP A 33 -2.56 -15.31 -4.33
C ASP A 33 -1.53 -14.38 -4.98
N PHE A 34 -0.61 -14.99 -5.74
CA PHE A 34 0.35 -14.23 -6.54
C PHE A 34 -0.30 -13.66 -7.81
N LEU A 35 0.23 -12.54 -8.27
CA LEU A 35 -0.12 -11.96 -9.56
C LEU A 35 0.80 -12.54 -10.64
N ASP A 36 0.23 -12.85 -11.79
CA ASP A 36 0.99 -13.11 -13.02
C ASP A 36 0.92 -11.89 -13.97
N ALA A 37 1.48 -11.99 -15.17
CA ALA A 37 1.51 -10.88 -16.11
C ALA A 37 0.11 -10.40 -16.48
N ALA A 38 -0.83 -11.30 -16.73
CA ALA A 38 -2.20 -10.97 -17.12
C ALA A 38 -3.03 -10.46 -15.93
N SER A 39 -3.06 -11.20 -14.83
CA SER A 39 -3.81 -10.82 -13.63
C SER A 39 -3.24 -9.55 -13.00
N GLY A 40 -1.93 -9.36 -13.04
CA GLY A 40 -1.27 -8.16 -12.54
C GLY A 40 -1.64 -6.92 -13.35
N ALA A 41 -1.62 -7.01 -14.67
CA ALA A 41 -2.03 -5.91 -15.55
C ALA A 41 -3.47 -5.48 -15.25
N ASP A 42 -4.40 -6.42 -15.12
CA ASP A 42 -5.80 -6.16 -14.81
C ASP A 42 -5.97 -5.59 -13.40
N PHE A 43 -5.26 -6.14 -12.42
CA PHE A 43 -5.32 -5.70 -11.03
C PHE A 43 -4.92 -4.23 -10.89
N PHE A 44 -3.78 -3.85 -11.47
CA PHE A 44 -3.31 -2.47 -11.40
C PHE A 44 -4.16 -1.51 -12.26
N ALA A 45 -4.63 -1.94 -13.41
CA ALA A 45 -5.51 -1.12 -14.25
C ALA A 45 -6.85 -0.80 -13.58
N ALA A 46 -7.34 -1.66 -12.69
CA ALA A 46 -8.60 -1.48 -11.96
C ALA A 46 -8.49 -0.48 -10.80
N GLN A 47 -7.29 -0.08 -10.40
CA GLN A 47 -7.09 0.89 -9.32
C GLN A 47 -7.45 2.31 -9.78
N SER A 48 -7.84 3.17 -8.84
CA SER A 48 -8.04 4.60 -9.13
C SER A 48 -6.73 5.29 -9.52
N TYR A 49 -5.62 4.85 -8.90
CA TYR A 49 -4.28 5.36 -9.18
C TYR A 49 -3.25 4.36 -8.67
N ASN A 50 -2.13 4.27 -9.38
CA ASN A 50 -0.95 3.55 -8.91
C ASN A 50 0.27 4.46 -9.02
N GLY A 51 1.02 4.57 -7.93
CA GLY A 51 2.30 5.26 -7.92
C GLY A 51 3.45 4.26 -7.85
N VAL A 52 4.57 4.61 -8.47
CA VAL A 52 5.80 3.84 -8.39
C VAL A 52 6.95 4.73 -7.94
N ALA A 53 7.78 4.19 -7.06
CA ALA A 53 9.07 4.79 -6.72
C ALA A 53 10.13 4.21 -7.66
N ALA A 54 10.83 5.08 -8.37
CA ALA A 54 11.81 4.67 -9.38
C ALA A 54 13.16 5.34 -9.16
N LEU A 55 14.22 4.58 -9.45
CA LEU A 55 15.58 5.08 -9.53
C LEU A 55 15.80 5.89 -10.81
N GLU A 56 16.91 6.63 -10.90
CA GLU A 56 17.26 7.44 -12.08
C GLU A 56 17.33 6.61 -13.37
N ASN A 57 17.73 5.34 -13.28
CA ASN A 57 17.77 4.42 -14.42
C ASN A 57 16.39 3.86 -14.80
N GLY A 58 15.33 4.27 -14.10
CA GLY A 58 13.96 3.82 -14.34
C GLY A 58 13.55 2.54 -13.62
N LYS A 59 14.45 1.87 -12.92
CA LYS A 59 14.11 0.67 -12.15
C LYS A 59 13.15 1.01 -11.03
N VAL A 60 12.03 0.31 -10.95
CA VAL A 60 11.03 0.46 -9.89
C VAL A 60 11.50 -0.26 -8.64
N CYS A 61 11.44 0.43 -7.50
CA CYS A 61 11.85 -0.10 -6.20
C CYS A 61 10.73 -0.06 -5.15
N GLY A 62 9.55 0.39 -5.51
CA GLY A 62 8.38 0.39 -4.66
C GLY A 62 7.15 0.84 -5.43
N LEU A 63 5.98 0.58 -4.86
CA LEU A 63 4.72 0.95 -5.47
C LEU A 63 3.63 1.16 -4.42
N TYR A 64 2.56 1.81 -4.82
CA TYR A 64 1.30 1.77 -4.08
C TYR A 64 0.11 1.65 -5.04
N ILE A 65 -0.98 1.12 -4.49
CA ILE A 65 -2.30 1.15 -5.11
C ILE A 65 -3.21 2.06 -4.30
N LEU A 66 -4.13 2.73 -4.98
CA LEU A 66 -5.11 3.63 -4.38
C LEU A 66 -6.48 3.33 -4.97
N HIS A 67 -7.46 3.09 -4.13
CA HIS A 67 -8.82 2.75 -4.55
C HIS A 67 -9.85 3.18 -3.51
N PRO A 68 -11.15 3.27 -3.89
CA PRO A 68 -12.21 3.51 -2.90
C PRO A 68 -12.24 2.38 -1.87
N ASN A 69 -12.45 2.74 -0.61
CA ASN A 69 -12.63 1.76 0.48
C ASN A 69 -14.10 1.39 0.69
N ASN A 70 -15.03 2.20 0.15
CA ASN A 70 -16.45 2.04 0.37
C ASN A 70 -17.23 2.60 -0.82
N VAL A 71 -18.54 2.60 -0.73
CA VAL A 71 -19.44 2.96 -1.84
C VAL A 71 -20.41 4.07 -1.42
N GLY A 72 -21.04 4.70 -2.43
CA GLY A 72 -22.13 5.64 -2.22
C GLY A 72 -21.74 6.79 -1.30
N ARG A 73 -22.48 6.97 -0.22
CA ARG A 73 -22.26 8.06 0.74
C ARG A 73 -20.93 7.98 1.49
N CYS A 74 -20.27 6.83 1.46
CA CYS A 74 -18.93 6.60 2.02
C CYS A 74 -17.87 6.47 0.91
N GLY A 75 -18.20 6.75 -0.34
CA GLY A 75 -17.31 6.59 -1.48
C GLY A 75 -16.15 7.60 -1.53
N HIS A 76 -16.17 8.63 -0.68
CA HIS A 76 -15.07 9.56 -0.51
C HIS A 76 -13.95 9.03 0.41
N ILE A 77 -14.14 7.84 1.00
CA ILE A 77 -13.12 7.16 1.79
C ILE A 77 -12.33 6.25 0.85
N CYS A 78 -11.03 6.46 0.77
CA CYS A 78 -10.12 5.62 0.00
C CYS A 78 -9.28 4.72 0.90
N ASN A 79 -8.67 3.72 0.28
CA ASN A 79 -7.69 2.84 0.89
C ASN A 79 -6.49 2.71 -0.04
N ALA A 80 -5.35 2.36 0.53
CA ALA A 80 -4.11 2.18 -0.21
C ALA A 80 -3.31 1.03 0.38
N SER A 81 -2.45 0.44 -0.44
CA SER A 81 -1.47 -0.55 -0.01
C SER A 81 -0.11 -0.17 -0.61
N TYR A 82 0.94 -0.34 0.16
CA TYR A 82 2.30 0.04 -0.20
C TYR A 82 3.21 -1.17 -0.17
N ALA A 83 4.08 -1.28 -1.15
CA ALA A 83 5.08 -2.34 -1.22
C ALA A 83 6.44 -1.75 -1.58
N VAL A 84 7.47 -2.17 -0.88
CA VAL A 84 8.87 -1.76 -1.14
C VAL A 84 9.67 -3.01 -1.46
N ASP A 85 10.52 -2.92 -2.50
CA ASP A 85 11.44 -3.98 -2.86
C ASP A 85 12.28 -4.36 -1.62
N ARG A 86 12.30 -5.66 -1.29
CA ARG A 86 13.02 -6.15 -0.10
C ARG A 86 14.52 -5.82 -0.11
N ASP A 87 15.10 -5.68 -1.31
CA ASP A 87 16.51 -5.35 -1.48
C ASP A 87 16.78 -3.84 -1.34
N MET A 88 15.74 -3.02 -1.25
CA MET A 88 15.82 -1.55 -1.23
C MET A 88 15.27 -0.93 0.05
N ARG A 89 15.11 -1.71 1.10
CA ARG A 89 14.61 -1.22 2.39
C ARG A 89 15.63 -0.31 3.09
N GLY A 90 15.13 0.56 3.98
CA GLY A 90 15.98 1.49 4.73
C GLY A 90 16.31 2.80 4.02
N LEU A 91 15.71 3.06 2.84
CA LEU A 91 15.93 4.26 2.03
C LEU A 91 14.75 5.25 2.09
N HIS A 92 13.86 5.11 3.06
CA HIS A 92 12.66 5.94 3.23
C HIS A 92 11.70 5.91 2.01
N ILE A 93 11.72 4.84 1.24
CA ILE A 93 10.86 4.68 0.07
C ILE A 93 9.38 4.64 0.48
N GLY A 94 9.06 3.92 1.55
CA GLY A 94 7.69 3.85 2.08
C GLY A 94 7.13 5.23 2.42
N GLU A 95 7.90 6.08 3.07
CA GLU A 95 7.49 7.46 3.39
C GLU A 95 7.21 8.28 2.13
N LYS A 96 8.05 8.16 1.11
CA LYS A 96 7.85 8.84 -0.17
C LYS A 96 6.56 8.36 -0.85
N LEU A 97 6.30 7.06 -0.84
CA LEU A 97 5.09 6.47 -1.41
C LEU A 97 3.82 6.96 -0.69
N VAL A 98 3.81 6.93 0.64
CA VAL A 98 2.64 7.38 1.43
C VAL A 98 2.40 8.87 1.20
N THR A 99 3.44 9.69 1.21
CA THR A 99 3.33 11.13 1.01
C THR A 99 2.75 11.46 -0.37
N ASP A 100 3.25 10.81 -1.42
CA ASP A 100 2.70 10.97 -2.78
C ASP A 100 1.26 10.48 -2.86
N CYS A 101 0.96 9.34 -2.26
CA CYS A 101 -0.39 8.77 -2.24
C CYS A 101 -1.41 9.72 -1.60
N LEU A 102 -1.08 10.35 -0.49
CA LEU A 102 -1.94 11.34 0.15
C LEU A 102 -2.23 12.51 -0.80
N ALA A 103 -1.21 13.01 -1.49
CA ALA A 103 -1.37 14.10 -2.45
C ALA A 103 -2.25 13.69 -3.64
N GLN A 104 -2.04 12.50 -4.20
CA GLN A 104 -2.84 12.00 -5.33
C GLN A 104 -4.29 11.72 -4.93
N ALA A 105 -4.50 11.14 -3.74
CA ALA A 105 -5.84 10.89 -3.22
C ALA A 105 -6.65 12.19 -3.09
N LYS A 106 -6.02 13.24 -2.57
CA LYS A 106 -6.65 14.57 -2.48
C LYS A 106 -6.98 15.14 -3.86
N LYS A 107 -6.08 15.03 -4.83
CA LYS A 107 -6.30 15.48 -6.21
C LYS A 107 -7.46 14.74 -6.89
N LEU A 108 -7.66 13.46 -6.57
CA LEU A 108 -8.75 12.65 -7.09
C LEU A 108 -10.09 12.92 -6.40
N GLY A 109 -10.12 13.78 -5.38
CA GLY A 109 -11.33 14.18 -4.70
C GLY A 109 -11.72 13.32 -3.50
N PHE A 110 -10.86 12.39 -3.06
CA PHE A 110 -11.11 11.66 -1.82
C PHE A 110 -10.97 12.60 -0.60
N GLY A 111 -11.80 12.39 0.41
CA GLY A 111 -11.82 13.21 1.63
C GLY A 111 -11.16 12.56 2.84
N VAL A 112 -11.06 11.24 2.84
CA VAL A 112 -10.50 10.45 3.94
C VAL A 112 -9.73 9.28 3.36
N MET A 113 -8.59 8.96 3.95
CA MET A 113 -7.87 7.70 3.69
C MET A 113 -7.97 6.82 4.92
N GLN A 114 -8.36 5.56 4.74
CA GLN A 114 -8.49 4.57 5.81
C GLN A 114 -7.69 3.32 5.46
N PHE A 115 -6.90 2.85 6.42
CA PHE A 115 -6.27 1.52 6.35
C PHE A 115 -7.06 0.55 7.21
N ASN A 116 -7.40 -0.60 6.66
CA ASN A 116 -8.32 -1.54 7.32
C ASN A 116 -7.60 -2.56 8.21
N ALA A 117 -6.39 -2.98 7.82
CA ALA A 117 -5.76 -4.16 8.37
C ALA A 117 -4.25 -3.99 8.57
N VAL A 118 -3.85 -2.94 9.26
CA VAL A 118 -2.43 -2.77 9.64
C VAL A 118 -2.14 -3.74 10.78
N VAL A 119 -1.26 -4.71 10.53
CA VAL A 119 -0.92 -5.73 11.52
C VAL A 119 -0.22 -5.08 12.72
N ALA A 120 -0.69 -5.38 13.94
CA ALA A 120 -0.22 -4.72 15.16
C ALA A 120 1.29 -4.87 15.39
N THR A 121 1.88 -5.98 14.95
CA THR A 121 3.32 -6.26 15.05
C THR A 121 4.15 -5.55 13.98
N ASN A 122 3.52 -4.96 12.95
CA ASN A 122 4.21 -4.16 11.94
C ASN A 122 4.48 -2.75 12.49
N THR A 123 5.37 -2.66 13.46
CA THR A 123 5.67 -1.43 14.19
C THR A 123 6.29 -0.36 13.31
N HIS A 124 7.08 -0.76 12.30
CA HIS A 124 7.68 0.17 11.36
C HIS A 124 6.61 0.93 10.56
N ALA A 125 5.64 0.22 10.00
CA ALA A 125 4.52 0.83 9.26
C ALA A 125 3.66 1.71 10.18
N ARG A 126 3.35 1.23 11.38
CA ARG A 126 2.53 1.98 12.35
C ARG A 126 3.19 3.30 12.74
N HIS A 127 4.49 3.30 13.04
CA HIS A 127 5.24 4.52 13.36
C HIS A 127 5.27 5.48 12.16
N LEU A 128 5.42 4.97 10.94
CA LEU A 128 5.39 5.76 9.72
C LEU A 128 4.02 6.47 9.57
N TYR A 129 2.94 5.73 9.69
CA TYR A 129 1.59 6.29 9.55
C TYR A 129 1.29 7.35 10.62
N GLU A 130 1.63 7.06 11.88
CA GLU A 130 1.43 8.01 12.99
C GLU A 130 2.25 9.28 12.80
N ARG A 131 3.49 9.15 12.33
CA ARG A 131 4.34 10.31 12.02
C ARG A 131 3.78 11.15 10.88
N LEU A 132 3.10 10.53 9.91
CA LEU A 132 2.48 11.23 8.78
C LEU A 132 1.05 11.72 9.07
N GLY A 133 0.59 11.63 10.32
CA GLY A 133 -0.66 12.21 10.75
C GLY A 133 -1.86 11.27 10.78
N PHE A 134 -1.66 9.97 10.56
CA PHE A 134 -2.73 8.99 10.70
C PHE A 134 -3.04 8.73 12.17
N THR A 135 -4.32 8.53 12.47
CA THR A 135 -4.82 8.21 13.81
C THR A 135 -5.33 6.78 13.85
N GLN A 136 -4.90 6.03 14.85
CA GLN A 136 -5.40 4.67 15.08
C GLN A 136 -6.84 4.74 15.60
N LEU A 137 -7.75 3.99 14.98
CA LEU A 137 -9.16 3.96 15.36
C LEU A 137 -9.49 2.90 16.42
N GLY A 138 -8.63 1.91 16.58
CA GLY A 138 -8.87 0.83 17.51
C GLY A 138 -8.00 -0.39 17.20
N VAL A 139 -8.43 -1.53 17.75
CA VAL A 139 -7.79 -2.83 17.54
C VAL A 139 -8.87 -3.86 17.26
N ILE A 140 -8.66 -4.69 16.25
CA ILE A 140 -9.47 -5.88 16.00
C ILE A 140 -8.62 -7.07 16.41
N PRO A 141 -8.92 -7.73 17.54
CA PRO A 141 -8.15 -8.89 17.99
C PRO A 141 -8.21 -10.02 16.97
N LYS A 142 -7.07 -10.67 16.73
CA LYS A 142 -6.95 -11.83 15.83
C LYS A 142 -7.47 -11.56 14.42
N GLY A 143 -7.32 -10.33 13.92
CA GLY A 143 -7.86 -9.92 12.63
C GLY A 143 -7.06 -10.38 11.44
N PHE A 144 -5.83 -10.84 11.63
CA PHE A 144 -4.92 -11.24 10.53
C PHE A 144 -4.32 -12.61 10.81
N ARG A 145 -4.50 -13.54 9.87
CA ARG A 145 -3.83 -14.84 9.91
C ARG A 145 -2.46 -14.70 9.25
N MET A 146 -1.40 -14.84 10.04
CA MET A 146 -0.03 -14.79 9.56
C MET A 146 0.30 -16.02 8.71
N LYS A 147 1.37 -15.95 7.95
CA LYS A 147 1.81 -17.03 7.05
C LYS A 147 1.98 -18.38 7.77
N ASP A 148 2.48 -18.36 9.00
CA ASP A 148 2.68 -19.56 9.83
C ASP A 148 1.39 -20.13 10.44
N GLY A 149 0.26 -19.45 10.24
CA GLY A 149 -1.07 -19.86 10.70
C GLY A 149 -1.50 -19.26 12.04
N HIS A 150 -0.61 -18.57 12.78
CA HIS A 150 -1.06 -17.88 13.98
C HIS A 150 -1.76 -16.56 13.65
N TYR A 151 -2.57 -16.05 14.57
CA TYR A 151 -3.34 -14.81 14.39
C TYR A 151 -2.71 -13.67 15.15
N GLU A 152 -2.68 -12.50 14.51
CA GLU A 152 -2.27 -11.23 15.09
C GLU A 152 -3.42 -10.23 15.06
N ASP A 153 -3.35 -9.24 15.93
CA ASP A 153 -4.30 -8.13 15.93
C ASP A 153 -4.06 -7.21 14.74
N ILE A 154 -5.11 -6.53 14.31
CA ILE A 154 -5.00 -5.47 13.30
C ILE A 154 -5.49 -4.15 13.87
N CYS A 155 -4.89 -3.05 13.39
CA CYS A 155 -5.18 -1.70 13.82
C CYS A 155 -5.68 -0.89 12.62
N PRO A 156 -6.98 -0.53 12.57
CA PRO A 156 -7.45 0.43 11.58
C PRO A 156 -6.89 1.82 11.86
N TYR A 157 -6.53 2.52 10.79
CA TYR A 157 -6.05 3.91 10.82
C TYR A 157 -6.83 4.77 9.86
N TYR A 158 -6.93 6.07 10.13
CA TYR A 158 -7.50 7.02 9.18
C TYR A 158 -6.74 8.33 9.17
N HIS A 159 -6.92 9.09 8.09
CA HIS A 159 -6.37 10.43 7.92
C HIS A 159 -7.31 11.25 7.05
N GLU A 160 -7.65 12.46 7.48
CA GLU A 160 -8.40 13.42 6.66
C GLU A 160 -7.46 14.04 5.61
N LEU A 161 -7.94 14.14 4.38
CA LEU A 161 -7.16 14.65 3.26
C LEU A 161 -7.32 16.15 3.03
#